data_4da2d5c516538ea901a785b91fbd1187
#
_entry.id   4da2d5c516538ea901a785b91fbd1187
#
_cell.length_a   1.000
_cell.length_b   1.000
_cell.length_c   1.000
_cell.angle_alpha   90.00
_cell.angle_beta   90.00
_cell.angle_gamma   90.00
#
_symmetry.space_group_name_H-M   'P 1'
#
loop_
_entity.id
_entity.type
_entity.pdbx_description
1 polymer ?
#
loop_
_entity_poly.entity_id
_entity_poly.type
_entity_poly.pdbx_seq_one_letter_code
_entity_poly.pdbx_strand_id
1 'polypeptide(L)'
;AALFVSIHADALPKREGDAQGATIYTLSDKASDAEAEKLAEAENKADAIAGIDLTEEPAEVADILIDLTQRETRTFSNRFARTLANEMKNVARMHKHPLKSAGFKVLKAHDVPSVLIELGYVSNKADLQQLVSESWRSRTVASVAQAVDAFLGKRVVLATP
;
A
#
# COMPACT_ATOMS: atom_id res chain seq x y z
N ALA A 1 -15.69 5.15 -0.25
CA ALA A 1 -14.85 4.60 -1.36
C ALA A 1 -14.84 3.08 -1.31
N ALA A 2 -14.70 2.41 -2.46
CA ALA A 2 -14.65 0.95 -2.51
C ALA A 2 -13.22 0.39 -2.30
N LEU A 3 -12.21 1.22 -2.56
CA LEU A 3 -10.79 0.92 -2.44
C LEU A 3 -10.01 2.22 -2.35
N PHE A 4 -8.95 2.24 -1.55
CA PHE A 4 -7.97 3.32 -1.48
C PHE A 4 -6.59 2.78 -1.87
N VAL A 5 -5.89 3.47 -2.76
CA VAL A 5 -4.54 3.13 -3.20
C VAL A 5 -3.65 4.37 -3.10
N SER A 6 -2.67 4.34 -2.22
CA SER A 6 -1.62 5.34 -2.14
C SER A 6 -0.43 4.90 -3.00
N ILE A 7 0.11 5.78 -3.83
CA ILE A 7 1.19 5.45 -4.77
C ILE A 7 2.40 6.34 -4.46
N HIS A 8 3.53 5.70 -4.22
CA HIS A 8 4.77 6.32 -3.77
C HIS A 8 5.97 5.93 -4.64
N ALA A 9 6.98 6.79 -4.61
CA ALA A 9 8.33 6.54 -5.15
C ALA A 9 9.34 7.31 -4.28
N ASP A 10 9.72 6.71 -3.16
CA ASP A 10 10.46 7.39 -2.10
C ASP A 10 11.97 7.36 -2.28
N ALA A 11 12.68 8.20 -1.52
CA ALA A 11 14.12 8.16 -1.39
C ALA A 11 14.50 7.55 -0.04
N LEU A 12 15.33 6.50 -0.05
CA LEU A 12 15.92 5.99 1.18
C LEU A 12 17.23 6.71 1.51
N PRO A 13 17.49 6.97 2.79
CA PRO A 13 18.80 7.49 3.23
C PRO A 13 19.93 6.53 2.81
N LYS A 14 21.06 7.06 2.36
CA LYS A 14 22.22 6.30 1.84
C LYS A 14 22.78 5.20 2.77
N ARG A 15 22.37 5.16 4.03
CA ARG A 15 22.84 4.21 5.05
C ARG A 15 21.82 3.13 5.41
N GLU A 16 20.64 3.13 4.80
CA GLU A 16 19.52 2.28 5.22
C GLU A 16 19.17 1.18 4.22
N GLY A 17 20.16 0.56 3.63
CA GLY A 17 20.00 -0.67 2.87
C GLY A 17 19.82 -0.47 1.37
N ASP A 18 19.96 -1.57 0.65
CA ASP A 18 19.79 -1.67 -0.80
C ASP A 18 18.33 -1.99 -1.15
N ALA A 19 17.35 -1.32 -0.53
CA ALA A 19 15.97 -1.53 -0.89
C ALA A 19 15.77 -1.14 -2.36
N GLN A 20 15.19 -2.04 -3.10
CA GLN A 20 14.97 -1.90 -4.55
C GLN A 20 13.76 -2.72 -4.97
N GLY A 21 13.10 -2.25 -6.02
CA GLY A 21 11.91 -2.90 -6.55
C GLY A 21 10.64 -2.54 -5.81
N ALA A 22 9.51 -2.83 -6.44
CA ALA A 22 8.20 -2.47 -5.94
C ALA A 22 7.81 -3.28 -4.69
N THR A 23 7.15 -2.62 -3.75
CA THR A 23 6.65 -3.20 -2.51
C THR A 23 5.22 -2.74 -2.26
N ILE A 24 4.37 -3.60 -1.74
CA ILE A 24 2.99 -3.29 -1.40
C ILE A 24 2.81 -3.42 0.10
N TYR A 25 2.36 -2.35 0.72
CA TYR A 25 2.16 -2.25 2.16
C TYR A 25 0.67 -2.28 2.51
N THR A 26 0.35 -2.98 3.58
CA THR A 26 -0.95 -2.97 4.24
C THR A 26 -0.84 -2.44 5.66
N LEU A 27 -1.96 -2.00 6.24
CA LEU A 27 -1.99 -1.53 7.62
C LEU A 27 -1.81 -2.69 8.61
N SER A 28 -0.92 -2.50 9.57
CA SER A 28 -0.76 -3.39 10.73
C SER A 28 -0.29 -2.59 11.94
N ASP A 29 -0.70 -3.00 13.12
CA ASP A 29 -0.26 -2.37 14.38
C ASP A 29 1.23 -2.69 14.66
N LYS A 30 1.73 -3.82 14.12
CA LYS A 30 3.13 -4.23 14.18
C LYS A 30 3.73 -4.31 12.79
N ALA A 31 4.86 -3.66 12.58
CA ALA A 31 5.58 -3.72 11.32
C ALA A 31 6.09 -5.14 11.01
N SER A 32 6.06 -5.50 9.74
CA SER A 32 6.56 -6.81 9.26
C SER A 32 8.08 -6.94 9.37
N ASP A 33 8.79 -5.83 9.24
CA ASP A 33 10.24 -5.70 9.42
C ASP A 33 10.65 -4.26 9.71
N ALA A 34 11.93 -4.05 10.04
CA ALA A 34 12.46 -2.74 10.40
C ALA A 34 12.42 -1.72 9.24
N GLU A 35 12.52 -2.18 8.00
CA GLU A 35 12.41 -1.31 6.81
C GLU A 35 11.00 -0.76 6.67
N ALA A 36 9.98 -1.62 6.84
CA ALA A 36 8.58 -1.22 6.82
C ALA A 36 8.24 -0.25 7.96
N GLU A 37 8.79 -0.46 9.15
CA GLU A 37 8.61 0.43 10.30
C GLU A 37 9.15 1.83 10.02
N LYS A 38 10.38 1.92 9.53
CA LYS A 38 11.02 3.20 9.20
C LYS A 38 10.31 3.95 8.07
N LEU A 39 9.86 3.24 7.04
CA LEU A 39 9.09 3.86 5.96
C LEU A 39 7.77 4.42 6.49
N ALA A 40 7.05 3.66 7.31
CA ALA A 40 5.79 4.14 7.90
C ALA A 40 6.01 5.36 8.83
N GLU A 41 7.09 5.39 9.59
CA GLU A 41 7.44 6.56 10.42
C GLU A 41 7.73 7.80 9.55
N ALA A 42 8.48 7.63 8.46
CA ALA A 42 8.81 8.72 7.54
C ALA A 42 7.57 9.29 6.86
N GLU A 43 6.70 8.42 6.33
CA GLU A 43 5.44 8.80 5.70
C GLU A 43 4.49 9.49 6.68
N ASN A 44 4.29 8.93 7.87
CA ASN A 44 3.44 9.52 8.89
C ASN A 44 3.93 10.91 9.33
N LYS A 45 5.24 11.14 9.29
CA LYS A 45 5.84 12.45 9.58
C LYS A 45 5.63 13.43 8.42
N ALA A 46 5.77 12.98 7.18
CA ALA A 46 5.53 13.79 5.99
C ALA A 46 4.07 14.24 5.91
N ASP A 47 3.12 13.35 6.14
CA ASP A 47 1.68 13.63 6.19
C ASP A 47 1.35 14.68 7.27
N ALA A 48 1.92 14.56 8.47
CA ALA A 48 1.74 15.53 9.55
C ALA A 48 2.28 16.93 9.18
N ILE A 49 3.42 17.01 8.48
CA ILE A 49 3.99 18.27 8.00
C ILE A 49 3.11 18.88 6.89
N ALA A 50 2.52 18.07 6.04
CA ALA A 50 1.57 18.51 5.01
C ALA A 50 0.22 19.00 5.58
N GLY A 51 0.01 18.91 6.90
CA GLY A 51 -1.22 19.36 7.57
C GLY A 51 -2.38 18.39 7.43
N ILE A 52 -2.12 17.16 7.06
CA ILE A 52 -3.12 16.09 7.03
C ILE A 52 -3.31 15.61 8.47
N ASP A 53 -4.46 15.96 9.06
CA ASP A 53 -4.82 15.48 10.40
C ASP A 53 -5.38 14.05 10.29
N LEU A 54 -4.54 13.08 10.63
CA LEU A 54 -4.89 11.66 10.65
C LEU A 54 -5.14 11.16 12.09
N THR A 55 -5.40 12.08 13.03
CA THR A 55 -5.53 11.77 14.46
C THR A 55 -6.98 11.52 14.90
N GLU A 56 -7.97 11.51 14.01
CA GLU A 56 -9.34 11.17 14.40
C GLU A 56 -9.40 9.73 14.95
N GLU A 57 -9.32 9.63 16.28
CA GLU A 57 -9.65 8.39 16.98
C GLU A 57 -11.18 8.32 17.17
N PRO A 58 -11.81 7.18 16.83
CA PRO A 58 -13.24 6.99 17.08
C PRO A 58 -13.54 7.03 18.57
N ALA A 59 -14.66 7.64 18.96
CA ALA A 59 -15.13 7.64 20.35
C ALA A 59 -15.40 6.21 20.85
N GLU A 60 -15.10 5.95 22.13
CA GLU A 60 -15.07 4.63 22.80
C GLU A 60 -16.34 3.75 22.70
N VAL A 61 -17.46 4.26 22.23
CA VAL A 61 -18.77 3.58 22.32
C VAL A 61 -19.08 2.67 21.12
N ALA A 62 -18.24 2.66 20.08
CA ALA A 62 -18.47 1.90 18.85
C ALA A 62 -17.52 0.69 18.67
N ASP A 63 -16.76 0.31 19.69
CA ASP A 63 -15.54 -0.52 19.57
C ASP A 63 -15.73 -1.90 18.94
N ILE A 64 -16.79 -2.66 19.28
CA ILE A 64 -16.93 -4.04 18.80
C ILE A 64 -17.27 -4.09 17.30
N LEU A 65 -18.20 -3.25 16.83
CA LEU A 65 -18.59 -3.21 15.42
C LEU A 65 -17.46 -2.61 14.55
N ILE A 66 -16.77 -1.61 15.06
CA ILE A 66 -15.60 -1.02 14.40
C ILE A 66 -14.47 -2.05 14.31
N ASP A 67 -14.18 -2.81 15.37
CA ASP A 67 -13.15 -3.86 15.36
C ASP A 67 -13.47 -4.96 14.34
N LEU A 68 -14.72 -5.41 14.25
CA LEU A 68 -15.14 -6.39 13.24
C LEU A 68 -15.01 -5.85 11.82
N THR A 69 -15.43 -4.60 11.59
CA THR A 69 -15.29 -3.93 10.29
C THR A 69 -13.83 -3.75 9.92
N GLN A 70 -12.97 -3.37 10.85
CA GLN A 70 -11.53 -3.27 10.63
C GLN A 70 -10.89 -4.61 10.27
N ARG A 71 -11.27 -5.70 10.92
CA ARG A 71 -10.77 -7.05 10.60
C ARG A 71 -11.14 -7.47 9.19
N GLU A 72 -12.38 -7.22 8.79
CA GLU A 72 -12.86 -7.49 7.44
C GLU A 72 -12.11 -6.63 6.41
N THR A 73 -11.99 -5.34 6.67
CA THR A 73 -11.25 -4.39 5.83
C THR A 73 -9.78 -4.78 5.67
N ARG A 74 -9.10 -5.19 6.75
CA ARG A 74 -7.72 -5.71 6.69
C ARG A 74 -7.64 -6.98 5.84
N THR A 75 -8.61 -7.86 5.94
CA THR A 75 -8.67 -9.08 5.11
C THR A 75 -8.79 -8.74 3.63
N PHE A 76 -9.64 -7.79 3.26
CA PHE A 76 -9.78 -7.32 1.89
C PHE A 76 -8.53 -6.59 1.40
N SER A 77 -7.91 -5.75 2.23
CA SER A 77 -6.64 -5.07 1.91
C SER A 77 -5.53 -6.08 1.60
N ASN A 78 -5.36 -7.08 2.44
CA ASN A 78 -4.38 -8.15 2.23
C ASN A 78 -4.66 -8.98 0.98
N ARG A 79 -5.93 -9.26 0.68
CA ARG A 79 -6.33 -9.97 -0.54
C ARG A 79 -6.01 -9.14 -1.79
N PHE A 80 -6.34 -7.85 -1.76
CA PHE A 80 -6.00 -6.95 -2.85
C PHE A 80 -4.47 -6.82 -3.04
N ALA A 81 -3.71 -6.65 -1.96
CA ALA A 81 -2.25 -6.58 -2.01
C ALA A 81 -1.63 -7.81 -2.70
N ARG A 82 -2.13 -9.01 -2.43
CA ARG A 82 -1.67 -10.24 -3.10
C ARG A 82 -2.02 -10.26 -4.59
N THR A 83 -3.24 -9.85 -4.94
CA THR A 83 -3.67 -9.74 -6.34
C THR A 83 -2.77 -8.75 -7.08
N LEU A 84 -2.53 -7.59 -6.49
CA LEU A 84 -1.69 -6.53 -7.03
C LEU A 84 -0.23 -7.01 -7.24
N ALA A 85 0.36 -7.68 -6.24
CA ALA A 85 1.70 -8.24 -6.37
C ALA A 85 1.79 -9.28 -7.50
N ASN A 86 0.77 -10.09 -7.67
CA ASN A 86 0.71 -11.08 -8.77
C ASN A 86 0.63 -10.44 -10.15
N GLU A 87 -0.12 -9.36 -10.31
CA GLU A 87 -0.20 -8.62 -11.57
C GLU A 87 1.11 -7.85 -11.84
N MET A 88 1.65 -7.17 -10.84
CA MET A 88 2.85 -6.34 -10.99
C MET A 88 4.12 -7.13 -11.27
N LYS A 89 4.28 -8.34 -10.73
CA LYS A 89 5.52 -9.15 -10.90
C LYS A 89 5.89 -9.44 -12.34
N ASN A 90 4.93 -9.36 -13.28
CA ASN A 90 5.15 -9.62 -14.71
C ASN A 90 5.69 -8.39 -15.46
N VAL A 91 5.58 -7.19 -14.87
CA VAL A 91 5.91 -5.92 -15.53
C VAL A 91 6.88 -5.05 -14.77
N ALA A 92 7.00 -5.25 -13.45
CA ALA A 92 7.86 -4.49 -12.56
C ALA A 92 8.81 -5.41 -11.80
N ARG A 93 10.02 -4.92 -11.52
CA ARG A 93 10.89 -5.58 -10.57
C ARG A 93 10.30 -5.43 -9.16
N MET A 94 10.02 -6.55 -8.53
CA MET A 94 9.51 -6.58 -7.16
C MET A 94 10.65 -6.66 -6.15
N HIS A 95 10.42 -6.09 -4.98
CA HIS A 95 11.28 -6.31 -3.81
C HIS A 95 11.34 -7.81 -3.46
N LYS A 96 12.43 -8.29 -2.84
CA LYS A 96 12.57 -9.70 -2.40
C LYS A 96 11.43 -10.15 -1.46
N HIS A 97 10.88 -9.20 -0.69
CA HIS A 97 9.68 -9.36 0.14
C HIS A 97 8.64 -8.33 -0.30
N PRO A 98 7.84 -8.62 -1.35
CA PRO A 98 7.01 -7.61 -1.99
C PRO A 98 5.74 -7.25 -1.22
N LEU A 99 5.38 -8.05 -0.21
CA LEU A 99 4.23 -7.83 0.67
C LEU A 99 4.72 -7.55 2.07
N LYS A 100 4.49 -6.32 2.53
CA LYS A 100 4.87 -5.85 3.86
C LYS A 100 3.70 -5.19 4.57
N SER A 101 3.84 -4.91 5.85
CA SER A 101 2.85 -4.18 6.63
C SER A 101 3.49 -3.34 7.71
N ALA A 102 2.87 -2.23 8.05
CA ALA A 102 3.27 -1.36 9.16
C ALA A 102 2.16 -0.36 9.52
N GLY A 103 2.41 0.50 10.49
CA GLY A 103 1.48 1.47 11.03
C GLY A 103 1.30 2.73 10.17
N PHE A 104 0.99 2.59 8.90
CA PHE A 104 0.73 3.71 7.99
C PHE A 104 -0.58 4.41 8.35
N LYS A 105 -0.52 5.66 8.79
CA LYS A 105 -1.72 6.44 9.17
C LYS A 105 -2.65 6.69 7.98
N VAL A 106 -2.12 6.90 6.79
CA VAL A 106 -2.89 7.10 5.55
C VAL A 106 -3.79 5.90 5.21
N LEU A 107 -3.47 4.70 5.74
CA LEU A 107 -4.24 3.47 5.52
C LEU A 107 -5.26 3.16 6.64
N LYS A 108 -5.49 4.07 7.58
CA LYS A 108 -6.32 3.83 8.77
C LYS A 108 -7.84 3.86 8.55
N ALA A 109 -8.33 4.06 7.33
CA ALA A 109 -9.76 3.98 7.06
C ALA A 109 -10.30 2.60 7.48
N HIS A 110 -11.19 2.57 8.48
CA HIS A 110 -11.69 1.33 9.08
C HIS A 110 -12.69 0.57 8.21
N ASP A 111 -13.29 1.23 7.23
CA ASP A 111 -14.36 0.71 6.36
C ASP A 111 -13.96 0.64 4.87
N VAL A 112 -12.73 1.06 4.52
CA VAL A 112 -12.23 1.07 3.14
C VAL A 112 -10.97 0.23 3.02
N PRO A 113 -10.96 -0.86 2.23
CA PRO A 113 -9.74 -1.59 1.91
C PRO A 113 -8.68 -0.66 1.35
N SER A 114 -7.47 -0.71 1.88
CA SER A 114 -6.43 0.27 1.62
C SER A 114 -5.07 -0.38 1.45
N VAL A 115 -4.30 0.06 0.46
CA VAL A 115 -2.89 -0.34 0.27
C VAL A 115 -2.03 0.88 -0.08
N LEU A 116 -0.75 0.79 0.24
CA LEU A 116 0.28 1.70 -0.25
C LEU A 116 1.21 0.92 -1.18
N ILE A 117 1.42 1.44 -2.38
CA ILE A 117 2.34 0.87 -3.37
C ILE A 117 3.58 1.75 -3.41
N GLU A 118 4.71 1.20 -2.98
CA GLU A 118 6.02 1.75 -3.27
C GLU A 118 6.46 1.19 -4.62
N LEU A 119 6.48 2.03 -5.66
CA LEU A 119 6.80 1.59 -7.03
C LEU A 119 8.29 1.32 -7.26
N GLY A 120 9.11 1.85 -6.40
CA GLY A 120 10.57 1.78 -6.42
C GLY A 120 11.17 3.01 -5.76
N TYR A 121 12.44 2.99 -5.53
CA TYR A 121 13.13 4.04 -4.79
C TYR A 121 13.93 4.96 -5.73
N VAL A 122 13.64 6.26 -5.70
CA VAL A 122 14.38 7.25 -6.53
C VAL A 122 15.86 7.34 -6.17
N SER A 123 16.23 6.91 -4.98
CA SER A 123 17.63 6.78 -4.53
C SER A 123 18.35 5.58 -5.13
N ASN A 124 17.65 4.59 -5.69
CA ASN A 124 18.22 3.46 -6.39
C ASN A 124 18.26 3.75 -7.89
N LYS A 125 19.45 3.68 -8.49
CA LYS A 125 19.66 4.03 -9.91
C LYS A 125 18.83 3.19 -10.87
N ALA A 126 18.70 1.90 -10.61
CA ALA A 126 17.95 0.98 -11.48
C ALA A 126 16.43 1.21 -11.37
N ASP A 127 15.94 1.48 -10.16
CA ASP A 127 14.53 1.86 -9.96
C ASP A 127 14.21 3.21 -10.61
N LEU A 128 15.09 4.20 -10.44
CA LEU A 128 14.92 5.50 -11.07
C LEU A 128 14.84 5.40 -12.60
N GLN A 129 15.67 4.58 -13.23
CA GLN A 129 15.61 4.35 -14.66
C GLN A 129 14.26 3.79 -15.12
N GLN A 130 13.64 2.91 -14.33
CA GLN A 130 12.30 2.39 -14.60
C GLN A 130 11.23 3.46 -14.38
N LEU A 131 11.27 4.17 -13.24
CA LEU A 131 10.30 5.19 -12.88
C LEU A 131 10.20 6.33 -13.92
N VAL A 132 11.29 6.68 -14.57
CA VAL A 132 11.29 7.71 -15.64
C VAL A 132 10.97 7.14 -17.04
N SER A 133 10.89 5.82 -17.20
CA SER A 133 10.55 5.18 -18.47
C SER A 133 9.04 5.21 -18.72
N GLU A 134 8.62 5.86 -19.80
CA GLU A 134 7.21 5.92 -20.22
C GLU A 134 6.64 4.53 -20.47
N SER A 135 7.37 3.68 -21.18
CA SER A 135 6.96 2.30 -21.46
C SER A 135 6.77 1.48 -20.20
N TRP A 136 7.67 1.62 -19.21
CA TRP A 136 7.53 0.92 -17.94
C TRP A 136 6.33 1.44 -17.16
N ARG A 137 6.13 2.76 -17.08
CA ARG A 137 4.99 3.36 -16.41
C ARG A 137 3.67 2.88 -17.01
N SER A 138 3.54 2.89 -18.34
CA SER A 138 2.32 2.44 -19.02
C SER A 138 1.97 0.98 -18.69
N ARG A 139 2.96 0.07 -18.72
CA ARG A 139 2.74 -1.34 -18.35
C ARG A 139 2.40 -1.50 -16.86
N THR A 140 3.06 -0.76 -15.99
CA THR A 140 2.82 -0.81 -14.54
C THR A 140 1.43 -0.29 -14.20
N VAL A 141 1.01 0.83 -14.78
CA VAL A 141 -0.35 1.37 -14.63
C VAL A 141 -1.39 0.36 -15.10
N ALA A 142 -1.17 -0.26 -16.27
CA ALA A 142 -2.09 -1.29 -16.77
C ALA A 142 -2.21 -2.49 -15.82
N SER A 143 -1.10 -2.95 -15.21
CA SER A 143 -1.13 -4.05 -14.24
C SER A 143 -1.88 -3.68 -12.95
N VAL A 144 -1.70 -2.46 -12.46
CA VAL A 144 -2.46 -1.96 -11.30
C VAL A 144 -3.95 -1.87 -11.62
N ALA A 145 -4.33 -1.33 -12.79
CA ALA A 145 -5.72 -1.26 -13.23
C ALA A 145 -6.36 -2.65 -13.33
N GLN A 146 -5.66 -3.63 -13.90
CA GLN A 146 -6.14 -5.03 -13.96
C GLN A 146 -6.38 -5.62 -12.56
N ALA A 147 -5.49 -5.34 -11.60
CA ALA A 147 -5.67 -5.80 -10.22
C ALA A 147 -6.90 -5.15 -9.56
N VAL A 148 -7.14 -3.86 -9.80
CA VAL A 148 -8.32 -3.14 -9.32
C VAL A 148 -9.59 -3.72 -9.90
N ASP A 149 -9.65 -3.93 -11.22
CA ASP A 149 -10.80 -4.50 -11.90
C ASP A 149 -11.10 -5.94 -11.42
N ALA A 150 -10.09 -6.76 -11.27
CA ALA A 150 -10.23 -8.12 -10.76
C ALA A 150 -10.74 -8.15 -9.30
N PHE A 151 -10.32 -7.18 -8.49
CA PHE A 151 -10.76 -7.07 -7.09
C PHE A 151 -12.19 -6.58 -6.97
N LEU A 152 -12.55 -5.51 -7.68
CA LEU A 152 -13.88 -4.91 -7.63
C LEU A 152 -14.91 -5.79 -8.33
N GLY A 153 -14.58 -6.41 -9.46
CA GLY A 153 -15.48 -7.33 -10.18
C GLY A 153 -15.90 -8.52 -9.33
N LYS A 154 -14.98 -9.09 -8.54
CA LYS A 154 -15.30 -10.17 -7.60
C LYS A 154 -16.21 -9.72 -6.44
N ARG A 155 -16.08 -8.48 -5.99
CA ARG A 155 -16.95 -7.93 -4.94
C ARG A 155 -18.39 -7.74 -5.41
N VAL A 156 -18.58 -7.30 -6.65
CA VAL A 156 -19.91 -7.14 -7.25
C VAL A 156 -20.64 -8.47 -7.32
N VAL A 157 -19.97 -9.54 -7.74
CA VAL A 157 -20.56 -10.90 -7.82
C VAL A 157 -20.96 -11.43 -6.45
N LEU A 158 -20.21 -11.11 -5.39
CA LEU A 158 -20.53 -11.56 -4.02
C LEU A 158 -21.64 -10.73 -3.35
N ALA A 159 -21.90 -9.53 -3.85
CA ALA A 159 -22.95 -8.63 -3.32
C ALA A 159 -24.29 -8.74 -4.05
N THR A 160 -24.39 -9.58 -5.08
CA THR A 160 -25.64 -9.81 -5.80
C THR A 160 -26.39 -10.97 -5.09
N PRO A 161 -27.62 -10.74 -4.58
CA PRO A 161 -28.41 -11.73 -3.86
C PRO A 161 -28.87 -12.89 -4.76
#